data_e0e98772ea6abdded8ae21effafc88d8
#
_entry.id   e0e98772ea6abdded8ae21effafc88d8
#
_cell.length_a   1.000
_cell.length_b   1.000
_cell.length_c   1.000
_cell.angle_alpha   90.00
_cell.angle_beta   90.00
_cell.angle_gamma   90.00
#
_symmetry.space_group_name_H-M   'P 1'
#
loop_
_entity.id
_entity.type
_entity.pdbx_description
1 polymer ?
#
loop_
_entity_poly.entity_id
_entity_poly.type
_entity_poly.pdbx_seq_one_letter_code
_entity_poly.pdbx_strand_id
1 'polypeptide(L)'
;MLVHASCMSDERIHSTTMPDHGGILTGATPAPNNGQTRRNFDFWRDTLGFRNETEWVYGRNPETGRQTHQPANPKPTYSLRCFVMARTVQQFHLHSEFLPQEPRLAVSEYRSRVQAVVRQDPRQRQPSDQLIQFPGYTGLRELSESLPEVIKSVAGGAWQSYAQRGNWRMVLPFLRSSQARESRRITDSITQRGTAVIHVADFPRLQINHALLGYSSRATAAGFSITTYDPNAPGKPLELTFNTPEYRFSLPSTDYYIGGSVNAYEVYCSFWR
;
A
#
# COMPACT_ATOMS: atom_id res chain seq x y z
N MET A 1 24.17 6.67 8.39
CA MET A 1 24.66 5.62 7.50
C MET A 1 23.45 4.97 6.84
N LEU A 2 23.08 5.45 5.63
CA LEU A 2 21.90 5.03 4.91
C LEU A 2 22.26 3.78 4.10
N VAL A 3 21.78 2.60 4.53
CA VAL A 3 21.88 1.38 3.73
C VAL A 3 20.76 1.44 2.68
N HIS A 4 21.10 1.91 1.48
CA HIS A 4 20.26 1.83 0.31
C HIS A 4 20.40 0.43 -0.30
N ALA A 5 19.46 -0.45 0.01
CA ALA A 5 19.34 -1.70 -0.74
C ALA A 5 18.50 -1.44 -1.99
N SER A 6 19.17 -1.28 -3.11
CA SER A 6 18.58 -1.19 -4.44
C SER A 6 17.99 -2.55 -4.85
N CYS A 7 16.74 -2.58 -5.26
CA CYS A 7 16.12 -3.73 -5.95
C CYS A 7 16.62 -3.87 -7.41
N MET A 8 17.93 -3.78 -7.63
CA MET A 8 18.53 -4.04 -8.94
C MET A 8 19.24 -5.39 -8.92
N SER A 9 18.62 -6.40 -9.49
CA SER A 9 19.30 -7.62 -9.89
C SER A 9 19.94 -7.41 -11.25
N ASP A 10 21.24 -7.62 -11.31
CA ASP A 10 22.06 -7.63 -12.53
C ASP A 10 21.70 -8.90 -13.34
N GLU A 11 20.97 -8.75 -14.44
CA GLU A 11 20.71 -9.83 -15.37
C GLU A 11 21.51 -9.62 -16.64
N ARG A 12 22.50 -10.52 -16.85
CA ARG A 12 23.18 -10.70 -18.13
C ARG A 12 22.15 -11.10 -19.20
N ILE A 13 22.16 -10.32 -20.27
CA ILE A 13 21.34 -10.57 -21.46
C ILE A 13 21.87 -11.83 -22.18
N HIS A 14 21.19 -12.96 -22.03
CA HIS A 14 21.28 -14.05 -22.97
C HIS A 14 20.08 -13.96 -23.92
N SER A 15 20.41 -13.62 -25.17
CA SER A 15 19.52 -13.72 -26.33
C SER A 15 19.12 -15.18 -26.50
N THR A 16 17.83 -15.48 -26.27
CA THR A 16 17.24 -16.74 -26.69
C THR A 16 15.85 -16.47 -27.28
N THR A 17 15.67 -16.87 -28.49
CA THR A 17 14.45 -16.86 -29.31
C THR A 17 13.24 -17.40 -28.55
N MET A 18 12.14 -16.67 -28.58
CA MET A 18 10.83 -17.04 -28.02
C MET A 18 10.21 -18.20 -28.78
N PRO A 19 9.74 -19.25 -28.12
CA PRO A 19 8.70 -20.12 -28.69
C PRO A 19 7.32 -19.56 -28.29
N ASP A 20 6.47 -19.47 -29.28
CA ASP A 20 5.04 -19.19 -29.21
C ASP A 20 4.32 -20.35 -28.47
N HIS A 21 3.80 -20.07 -27.26
CA HIS A 21 2.88 -20.98 -26.57
C HIS A 21 1.75 -20.19 -25.95
N GLY A 22 0.62 -20.20 -26.66
CA GLY A 22 -0.70 -19.93 -26.10
C GLY A 22 -1.01 -20.95 -24.99
N GLY A 23 -0.64 -20.62 -23.74
CA GLY A 23 -0.96 -21.35 -22.53
C GLY A 23 -1.98 -20.59 -21.71
N ILE A 24 -3.20 -21.09 -21.67
CA ILE A 24 -4.24 -20.71 -20.71
C ILE A 24 -3.66 -20.88 -19.30
N LEU A 25 -3.58 -19.79 -18.53
CA LEU A 25 -3.21 -19.82 -17.11
C LEU A 25 -4.32 -20.48 -16.30
N THR A 26 -4.31 -21.82 -16.26
CA THR A 26 -5.07 -22.59 -15.29
C THR A 26 -4.31 -22.60 -13.97
N GLY A 27 -4.98 -22.15 -12.90
CA GLY A 27 -4.74 -22.48 -11.50
C GLY A 27 -3.30 -22.42 -11.01
N ALA A 28 -2.87 -21.28 -10.44
CA ALA A 28 -1.69 -21.24 -9.58
C ALA A 28 -1.93 -22.18 -8.38
N THR A 29 -1.18 -23.28 -8.31
CA THR A 29 -1.12 -24.16 -7.14
C THR A 29 -0.65 -23.31 -5.94
N PRO A 30 -1.38 -23.29 -4.81
CA PRO A 30 -0.91 -22.56 -3.63
C PRO A 30 0.39 -23.17 -3.13
N ALA A 31 1.36 -22.30 -2.82
CA ALA A 31 2.62 -22.68 -2.19
C ALA A 31 2.37 -23.45 -0.88
N PRO A 32 3.29 -24.37 -0.47
CA PRO A 32 3.09 -25.22 0.68
C PRO A 32 2.85 -24.38 1.94
N ASN A 33 1.72 -24.65 2.55
CA ASN A 33 1.20 -23.98 3.73
C ASN A 33 2.03 -24.42 4.96
N ASN A 34 2.95 -23.60 5.42
CA ASN A 34 3.68 -23.82 6.68
C ASN A 34 2.76 -23.62 7.88
N GLY A 35 1.68 -24.39 8.00
CA GLY A 35 0.91 -24.55 9.23
C GLY A 35 0.28 -23.28 9.87
N GLN A 36 0.49 -22.11 9.30
CA GLN A 36 -0.06 -20.85 9.80
C GLN A 36 -1.33 -20.50 9.02
N THR A 37 -2.48 -20.57 9.69
CA THR A 37 -3.74 -20.04 9.17
C THR A 37 -3.60 -18.54 8.93
N ARG A 38 -3.42 -18.18 7.67
CA ARG A 38 -3.28 -16.78 7.25
C ARG A 38 -4.61 -16.06 7.45
N ARG A 39 -4.66 -15.08 8.35
CA ARG A 39 -5.82 -14.21 8.48
C ARG A 39 -6.00 -13.39 7.20
N ASN A 40 -7.17 -13.47 6.57
CA ASN A 40 -7.51 -12.63 5.43
C ASN A 40 -7.62 -11.16 5.87
N PHE A 41 -7.11 -10.26 5.04
CA PHE A 41 -7.28 -8.83 5.24
C PHE A 41 -8.76 -8.46 5.02
N ASP A 42 -9.32 -7.72 5.97
CA ASP A 42 -10.66 -7.16 5.91
C ASP A 42 -10.59 -5.64 5.95
N PHE A 43 -11.15 -4.97 4.93
CA PHE A 43 -11.06 -3.52 4.80
C PHE A 43 -11.65 -2.78 6.01
N TRP A 44 -12.83 -3.21 6.48
CA TRP A 44 -13.56 -2.53 7.54
C TRP A 44 -13.01 -2.80 8.95
N ARG A 45 -12.18 -3.82 9.10
CA ARG A 45 -11.53 -4.18 10.35
C ARG A 45 -10.08 -3.72 10.41
N ASP A 46 -9.34 -3.89 9.30
CA ASP A 46 -7.88 -3.86 9.31
C ASP A 46 -7.29 -2.53 8.81
N THR A 47 -8.11 -1.53 8.43
CA THR A 47 -7.64 -0.21 8.00
C THR A 47 -7.77 0.84 9.09
N LEU A 48 -7.14 2.01 8.91
CA LEU A 48 -7.30 3.15 9.82
C LEU A 48 -8.66 3.83 9.59
N GLY A 49 -9.33 4.25 10.68
CA GLY A 49 -10.61 4.94 10.65
C GLY A 49 -10.51 6.46 10.40
N PHE A 50 -9.31 7.02 10.39
CA PHE A 50 -9.06 8.44 10.09
C PHE A 50 -8.28 8.60 8.77
N ARG A 51 -8.39 9.77 8.16
CA ARG A 51 -7.77 10.08 6.86
C ARG A 51 -6.41 10.79 7.00
N ASN A 52 -5.55 10.59 5.99
CA ASN A 52 -4.50 11.52 5.68
C ASN A 52 -5.12 12.71 4.95
N GLU A 53 -5.01 13.89 5.53
CA GLU A 53 -5.58 15.10 4.94
C GLU A 53 -4.72 15.60 3.79
N THR A 54 -5.32 16.30 2.83
CA THR A 54 -4.62 16.91 1.71
C THR A 54 -4.32 18.39 2.01
N GLU A 55 -3.10 18.84 1.73
CA GLU A 55 -2.74 20.27 1.86
C GLU A 55 -3.39 21.16 0.79
N TRP A 56 -4.00 20.51 -0.21
CA TRP A 56 -4.63 21.17 -1.35
C TRP A 56 -6.07 20.71 -1.48
N VAL A 57 -6.93 21.66 -1.84
CA VAL A 57 -8.28 21.41 -2.34
C VAL A 57 -8.16 21.28 -3.86
N TYR A 58 -8.56 20.13 -4.37
CA TYR A 58 -8.47 19.83 -5.80
C TYR A 58 -9.78 20.12 -6.49
N GLY A 59 -9.69 20.57 -7.74
CA GLY A 59 -10.82 20.80 -8.62
C GLY A 59 -10.48 20.39 -10.05
N ARG A 60 -11.45 20.58 -10.94
CA ARG A 60 -11.28 20.37 -12.37
C ARG A 60 -11.68 21.63 -13.12
N ASN A 61 -10.80 22.14 -13.98
CA ASN A 61 -11.16 23.22 -14.89
C ASN A 61 -12.19 22.69 -15.89
N PRO A 62 -13.38 23.30 -15.99
CA PRO A 62 -14.48 22.78 -16.83
C PRO A 62 -14.17 22.88 -18.34
N GLU A 63 -13.36 23.86 -18.74
CA GLU A 63 -13.02 24.11 -20.15
C GLU A 63 -11.92 23.19 -20.64
N THR A 64 -10.85 23.04 -19.85
CA THR A 64 -9.65 22.29 -20.27
C THR A 64 -9.64 20.85 -19.75
N GLY A 65 -10.53 20.50 -18.80
CA GLY A 65 -10.56 19.22 -18.11
C GLY A 65 -9.35 18.97 -17.20
N ARG A 66 -8.43 19.94 -17.06
CA ARG A 66 -7.21 19.81 -16.26
C ARG A 66 -7.51 19.90 -14.77
N GLN A 67 -6.71 19.17 -13.98
CA GLN A 67 -6.73 19.29 -12.53
C GLN A 67 -6.26 20.67 -12.10
N THR A 68 -7.02 21.29 -11.22
CA THR A 68 -6.65 22.52 -10.52
C THR A 68 -6.48 22.23 -9.04
N HIS A 69 -5.74 23.08 -8.34
CA HIS A 69 -5.57 22.95 -6.90
C HIS A 69 -5.37 24.34 -6.28
N GLN A 70 -5.81 24.49 -5.05
CA GLN A 70 -5.58 25.66 -4.20
C GLN A 70 -5.25 25.21 -2.79
N PRO A 71 -4.47 25.97 -2.01
CA PRO A 71 -4.14 25.61 -0.64
C PRO A 71 -5.42 25.41 0.20
N ALA A 72 -5.41 24.37 1.01
CA ALA A 72 -6.51 24.13 1.96
C ALA A 72 -6.50 25.21 3.06
N ASN A 73 -7.69 25.72 3.39
CA ASN A 73 -7.89 26.67 4.47
C ASN A 73 -9.10 26.23 5.32
N PRO A 74 -8.92 25.90 6.61
CA PRO A 74 -7.67 25.93 7.36
C PRO A 74 -6.66 24.88 6.87
N LYS A 75 -5.36 25.13 7.15
CA LYS A 75 -4.30 24.16 6.82
C LYS A 75 -4.50 22.86 7.62
N PRO A 76 -4.41 21.67 6.98
CA PRO A 76 -4.60 20.41 7.66
C PRO A 76 -3.51 20.15 8.73
N THR A 77 -3.89 19.45 9.79
CA THR A 77 -2.98 19.12 10.90
C THR A 77 -2.32 17.74 10.72
N TYR A 78 -2.91 16.86 9.91
CA TYR A 78 -2.43 15.50 9.69
C TYR A 78 -2.35 15.18 8.19
N SER A 79 -1.37 15.77 7.51
CA SER A 79 -1.14 15.64 6.07
C SER A 79 0.23 15.02 5.75
N LEU A 80 0.46 14.68 4.48
CA LEU A 80 1.72 14.16 3.92
C LEU A 80 2.20 12.85 4.58
N ARG A 81 1.30 12.01 5.06
CA ARG A 81 1.58 10.78 5.81
C ARG A 81 1.09 9.49 5.14
N CYS A 82 0.70 9.54 3.85
CA CYS A 82 0.14 8.39 3.16
C CYS A 82 1.05 7.13 3.22
N PHE A 83 2.37 7.28 3.07
CA PHE A 83 3.29 6.15 3.11
C PHE A 83 3.40 5.53 4.51
N VAL A 84 3.53 6.34 5.55
CA VAL A 84 3.59 5.82 6.93
C VAL A 84 2.26 5.21 7.36
N MET A 85 1.12 5.74 6.90
CA MET A 85 -0.19 5.15 7.17
C MET A 85 -0.38 3.80 6.47
N ALA A 86 -0.09 3.72 5.17
CA ALA A 86 -0.15 2.45 4.44
C ALA A 86 0.78 1.39 5.03
N ARG A 87 2.02 1.78 5.42
CA ARG A 87 2.95 0.91 6.13
C ARG A 87 2.39 0.45 7.48
N THR A 88 1.84 1.35 8.27
CA THR A 88 1.26 1.02 9.59
C THR A 88 0.16 -0.02 9.45
N VAL A 89 -0.76 0.15 8.49
CA VAL A 89 -1.80 -0.83 8.22
C VAL A 89 -1.20 -2.20 7.86
N GLN A 90 -0.18 -2.24 7.00
CA GLN A 90 0.53 -3.49 6.68
C GLN A 90 1.18 -4.11 7.91
N GLN A 91 1.86 -3.32 8.74
CA GLN A 91 2.52 -3.81 9.96
C GLN A 91 1.51 -4.38 10.95
N PHE A 92 0.36 -3.73 11.17
CA PHE A 92 -0.70 -4.29 11.99
C PHE A 92 -1.25 -5.60 11.43
N HIS A 93 -1.46 -5.71 10.12
CA HIS A 93 -1.90 -6.96 9.51
C HIS A 93 -0.90 -8.12 9.71
N LEU A 94 0.39 -7.82 9.69
CA LEU A 94 1.46 -8.81 9.76
C LEU A 94 1.87 -9.19 11.19
N HIS A 95 1.68 -8.29 12.18
CA HIS A 95 2.31 -8.39 13.50
C HIS A 95 1.36 -8.23 14.67
N SER A 96 0.04 -8.09 14.44
CA SER A 96 -0.91 -7.92 15.54
C SER A 96 -2.05 -8.92 15.53
N GLU A 97 -2.60 -9.15 16.70
CA GLU A 97 -3.83 -9.91 16.96
C GLU A 97 -4.77 -9.07 17.82
N PHE A 98 -6.05 -9.04 17.46
CA PHE A 98 -7.08 -8.32 18.19
C PHE A 98 -7.95 -9.31 18.98
N LEU A 99 -8.16 -9.00 20.28
CA LEU A 99 -8.85 -9.86 21.25
C LEU A 99 -10.07 -9.11 21.81
N PRO A 100 -11.19 -9.03 21.06
CA PRO A 100 -12.33 -8.16 21.39
C PRO A 100 -13.04 -8.58 22.67
N GLN A 101 -12.90 -9.83 23.11
CA GLN A 101 -13.56 -10.37 24.33
C GLN A 101 -12.77 -10.06 25.61
N GLU A 102 -11.53 -9.63 25.48
CA GLU A 102 -10.70 -9.27 26.62
C GLU A 102 -10.96 -7.84 27.09
N PRO A 103 -10.72 -7.52 28.37
CA PRO A 103 -10.91 -6.18 28.88
C PRO A 103 -9.92 -5.20 28.25
N ARG A 104 -10.35 -3.94 28.05
CA ARG A 104 -9.49 -2.89 27.54
C ARG A 104 -8.37 -2.54 28.54
N LEU A 105 -7.20 -2.26 27.99
CA LEU A 105 -6.01 -1.84 28.73
C LEU A 105 -5.97 -0.32 28.93
N ALA A 106 -5.01 0.14 29.73
CA ALA A 106 -4.71 1.58 29.84
C ALA A 106 -4.15 2.14 28.50
N VAL A 107 -4.41 3.40 28.21
CA VAL A 107 -3.98 4.07 26.98
C VAL A 107 -2.46 4.02 26.78
N SER A 108 -1.68 4.09 27.85
CA SER A 108 -0.21 3.97 27.83
C SER A 108 0.26 2.59 27.33
N GLU A 109 -0.46 1.52 27.66
CA GLU A 109 -0.15 0.18 27.22
C GLU A 109 -0.43 0.01 25.72
N TYR A 110 -1.56 0.55 25.23
CA TYR A 110 -1.80 0.57 23.79
C TYR A 110 -0.73 1.38 23.04
N ARG A 111 -0.29 2.51 23.57
CA ARG A 111 0.83 3.27 22.99
C ARG A 111 2.09 2.42 22.85
N SER A 112 2.45 1.67 23.88
CA SER A 112 3.62 0.78 23.88
C SER A 112 3.47 -0.34 22.86
N ARG A 113 2.26 -0.96 22.74
CA ARG A 113 1.96 -2.01 21.78
C ARG A 113 1.98 -1.49 20.34
N VAL A 114 1.39 -0.30 20.08
CA VAL A 114 1.47 0.36 18.77
C VAL A 114 2.92 0.63 18.39
N GLN A 115 3.75 1.12 19.33
CA GLN A 115 5.17 1.32 19.10
C GLN A 115 5.89 0.02 18.76
N ALA A 116 5.56 -1.07 19.43
CA ALA A 116 6.12 -2.39 19.15
C ALA A 116 5.75 -2.86 17.72
N VAL A 117 4.50 -2.68 17.29
CA VAL A 117 4.05 -3.04 15.93
C VAL A 117 4.77 -2.22 14.86
N VAL A 118 4.83 -0.89 14.99
CA VAL A 118 5.41 -0.04 13.94
C VAL A 118 6.93 -0.10 13.83
N ARG A 119 7.60 -0.78 14.78
CA ARG A 119 9.03 -1.10 14.72
C ARG A 119 9.33 -2.40 13.99
N GLN A 120 8.31 -3.24 13.75
CA GLN A 120 8.49 -4.51 13.04
C GLN A 120 8.77 -4.29 11.56
N ASP A 121 9.44 -5.27 10.94
CA ASP A 121 9.73 -5.25 9.50
C ASP A 121 8.42 -5.41 8.70
N PRO A 122 8.03 -4.45 7.86
CA PRO A 122 6.81 -4.55 7.05
C PRO A 122 6.89 -5.62 5.94
N ARG A 123 8.05 -6.28 5.76
CA ARG A 123 8.26 -7.31 4.73
C ARG A 123 8.01 -8.73 5.22
N GLN A 124 8.03 -8.95 6.51
CA GLN A 124 7.96 -10.29 7.11
C GLN A 124 6.76 -10.39 8.05
N ARG A 125 6.09 -11.53 8.03
CA ARG A 125 5.04 -11.86 9.01
C ARG A 125 5.68 -12.50 10.22
N GLN A 126 5.24 -12.13 11.41
CA GLN A 126 5.60 -12.85 12.62
C GLN A 126 4.82 -14.17 12.75
N PRO A 127 5.41 -15.18 13.42
CA PRO A 127 4.71 -16.36 13.89
C PRO A 127 3.51 -15.99 14.76
N SER A 128 2.47 -16.84 14.77
CA SER A 128 1.22 -16.55 15.49
C SER A 128 1.40 -16.38 17.01
N ASP A 129 2.37 -17.09 17.60
CA ASP A 129 2.73 -17.00 19.02
C ASP A 129 3.51 -15.74 19.41
N GLN A 130 3.97 -14.96 18.41
CA GLN A 130 4.72 -13.72 18.61
C GLN A 130 3.92 -12.47 18.23
N LEU A 131 2.64 -12.62 17.86
CA LEU A 131 1.78 -11.50 17.51
C LEU A 131 1.53 -10.60 18.73
N ILE A 132 1.57 -9.29 18.50
CA ILE A 132 1.30 -8.29 19.52
C ILE A 132 -0.21 -8.19 19.72
N GLN A 133 -0.67 -8.51 20.92
CA GLN A 133 -2.10 -8.59 21.25
C GLN A 133 -2.69 -7.21 21.55
N PHE A 134 -3.93 -6.98 21.08
CA PHE A 134 -4.72 -5.77 21.32
C PHE A 134 -6.07 -6.15 21.93
N PRO A 135 -6.16 -6.30 23.29
CA PRO A 135 -7.39 -6.61 24.00
C PRO A 135 -8.46 -5.53 23.82
N GLY A 136 -9.72 -5.91 23.83
CA GLY A 136 -10.89 -5.01 23.85
C GLY A 136 -11.22 -4.29 22.55
N TYR A 137 -10.57 -4.66 21.42
CA TYR A 137 -10.85 -4.13 20.09
C TYR A 137 -11.02 -5.24 19.06
N THR A 138 -11.90 -5.02 18.09
CA THR A 138 -12.18 -5.95 16.99
C THR A 138 -11.15 -5.86 15.86
N GLY A 139 -10.46 -4.72 15.74
CA GLY A 139 -9.48 -4.47 14.68
C GLY A 139 -8.82 -3.10 14.76
N LEU A 140 -7.95 -2.84 13.80
CA LEU A 140 -7.21 -1.57 13.72
C LEU A 140 -8.15 -0.38 13.53
N ARG A 141 -9.24 -0.54 12.79
CA ARG A 141 -10.21 0.53 12.55
C ARG A 141 -10.80 1.02 13.86
N GLU A 142 -11.40 0.13 14.65
CA GLU A 142 -11.97 0.48 15.95
C GLU A 142 -10.93 1.08 16.89
N LEU A 143 -9.74 0.49 16.98
CA LEU A 143 -8.65 1.01 17.80
C LEU A 143 -8.28 2.44 17.37
N SER A 144 -8.15 2.69 16.07
CA SER A 144 -7.72 4.00 15.54
C SER A 144 -8.82 5.07 15.62
N GLU A 145 -10.09 4.68 15.60
CA GLU A 145 -11.23 5.58 15.84
C GLU A 145 -11.33 5.94 17.33
N SER A 146 -11.08 4.97 18.21
CA SER A 146 -11.14 5.17 19.67
C SER A 146 -9.92 5.93 20.21
N LEU A 147 -8.73 5.68 19.67
CA LEU A 147 -7.45 6.23 20.13
C LEU A 147 -6.64 6.84 18.96
N PRO A 148 -7.18 7.79 18.19
CA PRO A 148 -6.51 8.31 16.99
C PRO A 148 -5.17 8.96 17.32
N GLU A 149 -5.06 9.68 18.44
CA GLU A 149 -3.83 10.38 18.83
C GLU A 149 -2.70 9.41 19.26
N VAL A 150 -3.05 8.23 19.76
CA VAL A 150 -2.06 7.18 20.02
C VAL A 150 -1.43 6.73 18.70
N ILE A 151 -2.26 6.38 17.72
CA ILE A 151 -1.76 5.93 16.40
C ILE A 151 -0.98 7.05 15.71
N LYS A 152 -1.56 8.26 15.59
CA LYS A 152 -0.95 9.41 14.91
C LYS A 152 0.42 9.78 15.49
N SER A 153 0.57 9.72 16.82
CA SER A 153 1.83 10.10 17.47
C SER A 153 2.96 9.07 17.27
N VAL A 154 2.61 7.82 16.95
CA VAL A 154 3.56 6.70 16.88
C VAL A 154 3.84 6.25 15.45
N ALA A 155 2.86 6.30 14.55
CA ALA A 155 2.96 5.79 13.17
C ALA A 155 4.09 6.43 12.34
N GLY A 156 4.52 7.64 12.70
CA GLY A 156 5.59 8.37 12.03
C GLY A 156 5.15 9.70 11.43
N GLY A 157 6.13 10.54 11.16
CA GLY A 157 5.89 11.90 10.68
C GLY A 157 5.89 12.04 9.15
N ALA A 158 5.54 13.24 8.68
CA ALA A 158 5.59 13.61 7.26
C ALA A 158 7.00 13.42 6.65
N TRP A 159 8.07 13.67 7.41
CA TRP A 159 9.45 13.45 6.97
C TRP A 159 9.74 11.99 6.63
N GLN A 160 9.30 11.04 7.47
CA GLN A 160 9.48 9.62 7.19
C GLN A 160 8.68 9.20 5.95
N SER A 161 7.47 9.72 5.80
CA SER A 161 6.66 9.51 4.60
C SER A 161 7.33 10.08 3.35
N TYR A 162 7.91 11.28 3.45
CA TYR A 162 8.67 11.92 2.38
C TYR A 162 9.90 11.10 1.97
N ALA A 163 10.68 10.62 2.94
CA ALA A 163 11.86 9.78 2.68
C ALA A 163 11.48 8.45 1.98
N GLN A 164 10.30 7.90 2.25
CA GLN A 164 9.80 6.67 1.64
C GLN A 164 9.21 6.87 0.23
N ARG A 165 8.88 8.10 -0.16
CA ARG A 165 8.34 8.39 -1.51
C ARG A 165 9.24 7.94 -2.65
N GLY A 166 10.51 7.62 -2.38
CA GLY A 166 11.42 7.13 -3.40
C GLY A 166 11.56 8.11 -4.56
N ASN A 167 11.77 9.39 -4.28
CA ASN A 167 11.82 10.47 -5.27
C ASN A 167 12.72 10.15 -6.47
N TRP A 168 13.76 9.36 -6.28
CA TRP A 168 14.64 8.90 -7.34
C TRP A 168 13.94 7.99 -8.37
N ARG A 169 12.90 7.21 -7.96
CA ARG A 169 12.10 6.39 -8.88
C ARG A 169 11.29 7.21 -9.86
N MET A 170 10.94 8.45 -9.50
CA MET A 170 10.18 9.37 -10.35
C MET A 170 11.05 10.03 -11.42
N VAL A 171 12.38 10.06 -11.23
CA VAL A 171 13.33 10.73 -12.14
C VAL A 171 13.84 9.78 -13.24
N LEU A 172 13.76 8.46 -13.03
CA LEU A 172 14.16 7.47 -14.02
C LEU A 172 13.06 7.25 -15.05
N PRO A 173 13.40 7.11 -16.36
CA PRO A 173 12.42 6.79 -17.39
C PRO A 173 11.78 5.43 -17.10
N PHE A 174 10.49 5.44 -16.89
CA PHE A 174 9.71 4.24 -16.58
C PHE A 174 9.39 3.47 -17.87
N LEU A 175 10.17 2.46 -18.16
CA LEU A 175 9.90 1.56 -19.28
C LEU A 175 8.62 0.79 -19.00
N ARG A 176 7.78 0.57 -20.01
CA ARG A 176 6.56 -0.25 -19.89
C ARG A 176 6.86 -1.66 -19.40
N SER A 177 7.99 -2.24 -19.80
CA SER A 177 8.46 -3.54 -19.31
C SER A 177 8.72 -3.55 -17.79
N SER A 178 9.11 -2.43 -17.20
CA SER A 178 9.27 -2.32 -15.75
C SER A 178 7.92 -2.37 -15.03
N GLN A 179 6.86 -1.81 -15.62
CA GLN A 179 5.51 -1.87 -15.02
C GLN A 179 4.93 -3.30 -15.08
N ALA A 180 5.24 -4.10 -16.10
CA ALA A 180 4.89 -5.52 -16.14
C ALA A 180 5.60 -6.32 -15.03
N ARG A 181 6.85 -5.98 -14.69
CA ARG A 181 7.58 -6.60 -13.57
C ARG A 181 7.00 -6.17 -12.22
N GLU A 182 6.75 -4.88 -12.04
CA GLU A 182 6.13 -4.37 -10.81
C GLU A 182 4.72 -4.93 -10.58
N SER A 183 3.94 -5.13 -11.65
CA SER A 183 2.62 -5.73 -11.53
C SER A 183 2.68 -7.14 -10.92
N ARG A 184 3.63 -7.97 -11.37
CA ARG A 184 3.87 -9.31 -10.80
C ARG A 184 4.35 -9.22 -9.34
N ARG A 185 5.30 -8.34 -9.02
CA ARG A 185 5.78 -8.13 -7.65
C ARG A 185 4.65 -7.78 -6.69
N ILE A 186 3.79 -6.86 -7.09
CA ILE A 186 2.65 -6.45 -6.28
C ILE A 186 1.70 -7.63 -6.04
N THR A 187 1.33 -8.36 -7.09
CA THR A 187 0.43 -9.52 -6.97
C THR A 187 1.05 -10.66 -6.18
N ASP A 188 2.35 -10.95 -6.37
CA ASP A 188 3.10 -11.93 -5.59
C ASP A 188 3.10 -11.56 -4.09
N SER A 189 3.33 -10.29 -3.79
CA SER A 189 3.33 -9.80 -2.40
C SER A 189 1.96 -9.90 -1.74
N ILE A 190 0.89 -9.57 -2.45
CA ILE A 190 -0.48 -9.77 -1.97
C ILE A 190 -0.73 -11.26 -1.74
N THR A 191 -0.30 -12.12 -2.67
CA THR A 191 -0.45 -13.57 -2.55
C THR A 191 0.34 -14.14 -1.37
N GLN A 192 1.56 -13.68 -1.12
CA GLN A 192 2.45 -14.22 -0.09
C GLN A 192 2.18 -13.63 1.30
N ARG A 193 1.95 -12.31 1.40
CA ARG A 193 1.83 -11.58 2.67
C ARG A 193 0.41 -11.13 3.01
N GLY A 194 -0.51 -11.14 2.03
CA GLY A 194 -1.87 -10.62 2.15
C GLY A 194 -1.99 -9.16 1.79
N THR A 195 -0.89 -8.43 1.74
CA THR A 195 -0.86 -7.00 1.48
C THR A 195 0.41 -6.58 0.76
N ALA A 196 0.35 -5.44 0.05
CA ALA A 196 1.50 -4.77 -0.56
C ALA A 196 1.35 -3.25 -0.44
N VAL A 197 2.36 -2.54 0.06
CA VAL A 197 2.37 -1.06 -0.01
C VAL A 197 2.81 -0.65 -1.41
N ILE A 198 1.96 0.08 -2.10
CA ILE A 198 2.11 0.46 -3.50
C ILE A 198 2.30 1.97 -3.59
N HIS A 199 3.42 2.40 -4.12
CA HIS A 199 3.64 3.79 -4.52
C HIS A 199 3.05 4.01 -5.92
N VAL A 200 2.12 4.95 -6.06
CA VAL A 200 1.56 5.38 -7.33
C VAL A 200 1.98 6.81 -7.65
N ALA A 201 2.43 7.04 -8.90
CA ALA A 201 2.86 8.35 -9.36
C ALA A 201 2.54 8.57 -10.84
N ASP A 202 2.16 9.79 -11.22
CA ASP A 202 2.03 10.21 -12.61
C ASP A 202 3.21 11.12 -12.96
N PHE A 203 4.23 10.57 -13.63
CA PHE A 203 5.40 11.32 -14.08
C PHE A 203 5.31 11.56 -15.60
N PRO A 204 5.68 12.74 -16.11
CA PRO A 204 6.31 13.89 -15.41
C PRO A 204 5.34 14.89 -14.77
N ARG A 205 4.03 14.72 -14.92
CA ARG A 205 3.02 15.70 -14.49
C ARG A 205 2.92 15.84 -12.97
N LEU A 206 3.21 14.77 -12.24
CA LEU A 206 3.12 14.68 -10.77
C LEU A 206 1.75 15.12 -10.21
N GLN A 207 0.68 14.86 -10.97
CA GLN A 207 -0.70 15.10 -10.52
C GLN A 207 -1.09 14.19 -9.35
N ILE A 208 -0.41 13.05 -9.24
CA ILE A 208 -0.48 12.15 -8.09
C ILE A 208 0.92 11.66 -7.72
N ASN A 209 1.20 11.61 -6.42
CA ASN A 209 2.35 10.99 -5.78
C ASN A 209 1.89 10.47 -4.41
N HIS A 210 1.48 9.22 -4.36
CA HIS A 210 0.68 8.71 -3.25
C HIS A 210 1.01 7.25 -2.93
N ALA A 211 0.69 6.81 -1.71
CA ALA A 211 0.81 5.43 -1.29
C ALA A 211 -0.57 4.81 -1.05
N LEU A 212 -0.76 3.62 -1.60
CA LEU A 212 -1.91 2.76 -1.40
C LEU A 212 -1.47 1.46 -0.71
N LEU A 213 -2.40 0.75 -0.07
CA LEU A 213 -2.18 -0.62 0.37
C LEU A 213 -3.06 -1.58 -0.43
N GLY A 214 -2.47 -2.35 -1.34
CA GLY A 214 -3.15 -3.45 -2.03
C GLY A 214 -3.35 -4.65 -1.10
N TYR A 215 -4.54 -5.27 -1.13
CA TYR A 215 -4.84 -6.41 -0.26
C TYR A 215 -5.59 -7.56 -0.93
N SER A 216 -6.08 -7.35 -2.14
CA SER A 216 -6.70 -8.39 -2.96
C SER A 216 -6.44 -8.11 -4.43
N SER A 217 -6.37 -9.15 -5.24
CA SER A 217 -6.28 -9.02 -6.70
C SER A 217 -7.23 -9.99 -7.38
N ARG A 218 -7.84 -9.57 -8.49
CA ARG A 218 -8.73 -10.39 -9.31
C ARG A 218 -8.44 -10.20 -10.79
N ALA A 219 -8.54 -11.27 -11.56
CA ALA A 219 -8.41 -11.22 -13.02
C ALA A 219 -9.56 -10.41 -13.64
N THR A 220 -9.26 -9.71 -14.74
CA THR A 220 -10.21 -9.00 -15.59
C THR A 220 -9.97 -9.37 -17.05
N ALA A 221 -10.86 -8.99 -17.96
CA ALA A 221 -10.69 -9.28 -19.38
C ALA A 221 -9.41 -8.68 -19.99
N ALA A 222 -8.93 -7.52 -19.46
CA ALA A 222 -7.75 -6.82 -19.98
C ALA A 222 -6.49 -6.99 -19.12
N GLY A 223 -6.55 -7.77 -18.03
CA GLY A 223 -5.43 -7.94 -17.11
C GLY A 223 -5.90 -8.29 -15.71
N PHE A 224 -5.77 -7.38 -14.74
CA PHE A 224 -6.27 -7.59 -13.37
C PHE A 224 -6.56 -6.26 -12.66
N SER A 225 -7.33 -6.37 -11.57
CA SER A 225 -7.61 -5.28 -10.65
C SER A 225 -7.09 -5.62 -9.26
N ILE A 226 -6.51 -4.63 -8.59
CA ILE A 226 -6.05 -4.71 -7.20
C ILE A 226 -6.97 -3.84 -6.36
N THR A 227 -7.62 -4.46 -5.37
CA THR A 227 -8.40 -3.71 -4.38
C THR A 227 -7.45 -3.13 -3.35
N THR A 228 -7.57 -1.82 -3.10
CA THR A 228 -6.63 -1.08 -2.25
C THR A 228 -7.34 -0.30 -1.14
N TYR A 229 -6.62 -0.11 -0.04
CA TYR A 229 -6.90 0.92 0.95
C TYR A 229 -6.15 2.20 0.57
N ASP A 230 -6.88 3.31 0.57
CA ASP A 230 -6.38 4.64 0.32
C ASP A 230 -6.37 5.45 1.62
N PRO A 231 -5.18 5.85 2.14
CA PRO A 231 -5.09 6.69 3.33
C PRO A 231 -5.83 8.03 3.24
N ASN A 232 -5.98 8.59 2.03
CA ASN A 232 -6.71 9.86 1.83
C ASN A 232 -8.23 9.67 1.81
N ALA A 233 -8.71 8.46 1.53
CA ALA A 233 -10.13 8.14 1.41
C ALA A 233 -10.48 6.81 2.12
N PRO A 234 -10.31 6.72 3.47
CA PRO A 234 -10.44 5.45 4.21
C PRO A 234 -11.89 4.94 4.32
N GLY A 235 -12.86 5.66 3.76
CA GLY A 235 -14.28 5.31 3.81
C GLY A 235 -14.72 4.27 2.80
N LYS A 236 -13.89 3.89 1.81
CA LYS A 236 -14.21 2.87 0.79
C LYS A 236 -12.94 2.32 0.14
N PRO A 237 -12.99 1.07 -0.35
CA PRO A 237 -11.92 0.53 -1.19
C PRO A 237 -11.75 1.31 -2.49
N LEU A 238 -10.53 1.34 -3.02
CA LEU A 238 -10.17 1.92 -4.31
C LEU A 238 -9.57 0.82 -5.21
N GLU A 239 -9.92 0.82 -6.50
CA GLU A 239 -9.42 -0.15 -7.46
C GLU A 239 -8.25 0.43 -8.26
N LEU A 240 -7.09 -0.23 -8.18
CA LEU A 240 -5.94 0.00 -9.05
C LEU A 240 -5.95 -1.08 -10.15
N THR A 241 -6.18 -0.70 -11.40
CA THR A 241 -6.24 -1.65 -12.52
C THR A 241 -4.93 -1.72 -13.29
N PHE A 242 -4.57 -2.92 -13.77
CA PHE A 242 -3.45 -3.15 -14.67
C PHE A 242 -3.94 -3.70 -16.00
N ASN A 243 -3.65 -2.99 -17.10
CA ASN A 243 -3.91 -3.42 -18.46
C ASN A 243 -2.67 -4.16 -18.99
N THR A 244 -2.80 -5.47 -19.21
CA THR A 244 -1.69 -6.34 -19.65
C THR A 244 -1.21 -6.01 -21.07
N PRO A 245 -2.08 -5.82 -22.08
CA PRO A 245 -1.65 -5.42 -23.44
C PRO A 245 -0.86 -4.11 -23.46
N GLU A 246 -1.22 -3.15 -22.60
CA GLU A 246 -0.58 -1.83 -22.56
C GLU A 246 0.57 -1.74 -21.56
N TYR A 247 0.73 -2.72 -20.68
CA TYR A 247 1.66 -2.68 -19.54
C TYR A 247 1.48 -1.40 -18.69
N ARG A 248 0.22 -1.09 -18.32
CA ARG A 248 -0.12 0.19 -17.71
C ARG A 248 -1.07 0.03 -16.55
N PHE A 249 -0.74 0.71 -15.44
CA PHE A 249 -1.67 0.90 -14.33
C PHE A 249 -2.56 2.12 -14.57
N SER A 250 -3.76 2.08 -14.01
CA SER A 250 -4.67 3.22 -13.96
C SER A 250 -5.47 3.25 -12.64
N LEU A 251 -5.76 4.47 -12.19
CA LEU A 251 -6.62 4.76 -11.04
C LEU A 251 -7.88 5.49 -11.51
N PRO A 252 -9.03 5.23 -10.89
CA PRO A 252 -10.22 6.04 -11.11
C PRO A 252 -10.04 7.47 -10.55
N SER A 253 -10.97 8.35 -10.89
CA SER A 253 -11.05 9.69 -10.30
C SER A 253 -11.36 9.59 -8.80
N THR A 254 -10.69 10.43 -8.01
CA THR A 254 -10.89 10.62 -6.56
C THR A 254 -11.06 12.10 -6.26
N ASP A 255 -11.26 12.47 -5.00
CA ASP A 255 -11.37 13.87 -4.57
C ASP A 255 -10.07 14.66 -4.76
N TYR A 256 -8.93 13.98 -4.95
CA TYR A 256 -7.59 14.59 -5.05
C TYR A 256 -6.85 14.22 -6.34
N TYR A 257 -7.45 13.42 -7.21
CA TYR A 257 -6.87 13.00 -8.49
C TYR A 257 -7.95 12.84 -9.57
N ILE A 258 -7.73 13.40 -10.74
CA ILE A 258 -8.72 13.37 -11.85
C ILE A 258 -8.88 11.99 -12.49
N GLY A 259 -8.08 11.02 -12.10
CA GLY A 259 -8.05 9.69 -12.70
C GLY A 259 -7.15 9.59 -13.92
N GLY A 260 -6.82 8.34 -14.30
CA GLY A 260 -6.02 8.05 -15.48
C GLY A 260 -4.83 7.13 -15.21
N SER A 261 -3.90 7.15 -16.15
CA SER A 261 -2.70 6.29 -16.10
C SER A 261 -1.72 6.72 -15.03
N VAL A 262 -1.20 5.76 -14.28
CA VAL A 262 -0.18 5.95 -13.26
C VAL A 262 0.93 4.90 -13.42
N ASN A 263 2.10 5.18 -12.85
CA ASN A 263 3.13 4.19 -12.58
C ASN A 263 2.93 3.66 -11.16
N ALA A 264 3.09 2.36 -10.96
CA ALA A 264 2.96 1.73 -9.66
C ALA A 264 4.22 0.93 -9.31
N TYR A 265 4.63 0.97 -8.04
CA TYR A 265 5.83 0.31 -7.52
C TYR A 265 5.53 -0.28 -6.16
N GLU A 266 5.98 -1.52 -5.92
CA GLU A 266 6.00 -2.05 -4.57
C GLU A 266 7.09 -1.37 -3.74
N VAL A 267 6.73 -0.88 -2.55
CA VAL A 267 7.66 -0.16 -1.65
C VAL A 267 8.55 -1.14 -0.90
N TYR A 268 8.02 -2.26 -0.45
CA TYR A 268 8.72 -3.26 0.38
C TYR A 268 8.90 -4.58 -0.35
N CYS A 269 9.78 -4.59 -1.37
CA CYS A 269 10.12 -5.82 -2.07
C CYS A 269 10.78 -6.85 -1.13
N SER A 270 10.51 -8.14 -1.34
CA SER A 270 11.25 -9.20 -0.67
C SER A 270 12.69 -9.23 -1.18
N PHE A 271 13.67 -9.41 -0.26
CA PHE A 271 15.09 -9.53 -0.61
C PHE A 271 15.47 -10.87 -1.24
N TRP A 272 14.57 -11.85 -1.21
CA TRP A 272 14.87 -13.22 -1.65
C TRP A 272 14.07 -13.56 -2.89
N ARG A 273 14.72 -13.45 -4.02
CA ARG A 273 14.59 -14.28 -5.23
C ARG A 273 15.90 -14.28 -5.98
#